data_3a21e99eb2018465040b887fe502a1c8
#
_entry.id   3a21e99eb2018465040b887fe502a1c8
#
_cell.length_a   1.000
_cell.length_b   1.000
_cell.length_c   1.000
_cell.angle_alpha   90.00
_cell.angle_beta   90.00
_cell.angle_gamma   90.00
#
_symmetry.space_group_name_H-M   'P 1'
#
loop_
_entity.id
_entity.type
_entity.pdbx_description
1 polymer ?
#
loop_
_entity_poly.entity_id
_entity_poly.type
_entity_poly.pdbx_seq_one_letter_code
_entity_poly.pdbx_strand_id
1 'polypeptide(L)'
;MGLMIGVGSTKPTFPYDYYYGIEWDITVSNPKPTRIGKMELHKELPLQNMMRNCILKDDGSVAYYLHANDSTKRDNGAAADLTGASGMMETELPDMYVRFETDGNKCRHLQSTEPLPGFHLWRKGYIGSVEATVQRSTNKLASVCSTDVDYRGGNNNASYDGTYRSFLGLPATSISLNDFRTKARNRGSVEWNCNLYRLHKMLWWLFAVEYANFDSQATFNAALDENGYRQGGLGAGVTTWDWGTWSSYNGNNPIIPCGVTNSLGNHTGTVDYNVIGSDGATLKTFAVPRYRGIENPFGHIWKWTDGCKCIIQSEASGALSKFYVCDDPAKFTASGVGNYDYRGDLPRKEGYVKALILGEDGEIMPLEVGGGSTTYFCDYFYTNIPSSGEAERGVLFGGYAYAGALAGFVYANTSDSPTFAYANIGSRLCFDPQIEAA
;
A
#
# COMPACT_ATOMS: atom_id res chain seq x y z
N MET A 1 21.16 21.78 -48.63
CA MET A 1 21.75 20.48 -48.27
C MET A 1 22.17 20.62 -46.79
N GLY A 2 21.26 20.33 -45.89
CA GLY A 2 21.52 20.46 -44.46
C GLY A 2 21.89 19.11 -43.87
N LEU A 3 23.07 19.00 -43.31
CA LEU A 3 23.60 17.80 -42.67
C LEU A 3 22.87 17.67 -41.30
N MET A 4 21.94 16.73 -41.21
CA MET A 4 21.45 16.27 -39.92
C MET A 4 22.54 15.42 -39.28
N ILE A 5 23.21 15.96 -38.27
CA ILE A 5 24.03 15.16 -37.38
C ILE A 5 23.06 14.46 -36.42
N GLY A 6 22.83 13.17 -36.66
CA GLY A 6 22.13 12.33 -35.71
C GLY A 6 22.97 12.23 -34.43
N VAL A 7 22.52 12.89 -33.37
CA VAL A 7 23.04 12.66 -32.02
C VAL A 7 22.55 11.29 -31.63
N GLY A 8 23.38 10.27 -31.80
CA GLY A 8 23.15 8.95 -31.25
C GLY A 8 23.09 9.08 -29.73
N SER A 9 21.89 8.92 -29.17
CA SER A 9 21.70 8.78 -27.74
C SER A 9 22.40 7.50 -27.29
N THR A 10 23.68 7.60 -26.93
CA THR A 10 24.32 6.54 -26.14
C THR A 10 23.66 6.55 -24.78
N LYS A 11 22.77 5.56 -24.53
CA LYS A 11 22.24 5.33 -23.17
C LYS A 11 23.43 5.25 -22.23
N PRO A 12 23.46 6.05 -21.13
CA PRO A 12 24.53 5.94 -20.15
C PRO A 12 24.54 4.49 -19.61
N THR A 13 25.65 3.80 -19.77
CA THR A 13 25.90 2.51 -19.13
C THR A 13 26.18 2.77 -17.66
N PHE A 14 25.20 2.47 -16.80
CA PHE A 14 25.42 2.56 -15.36
C PHE A 14 26.33 1.45 -14.88
N PRO A 15 27.08 1.68 -13.76
CA PRO A 15 27.81 0.61 -13.10
C PRO A 15 26.85 -0.51 -12.72
N TYR A 16 26.89 -1.61 -13.45
CA TYR A 16 26.01 -2.77 -13.31
C TYR A 16 25.98 -3.34 -11.89
N ASP A 17 27.04 -3.13 -11.12
CA ASP A 17 27.24 -3.67 -9.79
C ASP A 17 26.47 -2.96 -8.68
N TYR A 18 25.82 -1.83 -8.97
CA TYR A 18 25.21 -0.99 -7.95
C TYR A 18 23.69 -0.89 -8.01
N TYR A 19 23.05 -1.53 -8.98
CA TYR A 19 21.60 -1.54 -9.08
C TYR A 19 21.06 -2.94 -9.37
N TYR A 20 19.81 -3.13 -9.03
CA TYR A 20 19.00 -4.30 -9.39
C TYR A 20 17.57 -3.85 -9.67
N GLY A 21 16.81 -4.65 -10.41
CA GLY A 21 15.47 -4.26 -10.80
C GLY A 21 14.81 -5.29 -11.70
N ILE A 22 13.77 -4.86 -12.36
CA ILE A 22 12.95 -5.71 -13.23
C ILE A 22 12.71 -5.05 -14.59
N GLU A 23 12.62 -5.89 -15.63
CA GLU A 23 12.20 -5.52 -16.98
C GLU A 23 10.99 -6.34 -17.37
N TRP A 24 10.01 -5.70 -17.99
CA TRP A 24 8.86 -6.38 -18.58
C TRP A 24 8.52 -5.80 -19.94
N ASP A 25 7.87 -6.61 -20.79
CA ASP A 25 7.34 -6.19 -22.09
C ASP A 25 5.83 -6.01 -21.97
N ILE A 26 5.32 -4.81 -22.27
CA ILE A 26 3.90 -4.45 -22.16
C ILE A 26 3.00 -5.24 -23.12
N THR A 27 3.57 -5.92 -24.13
CA THR A 27 2.85 -6.77 -25.08
C THR A 27 2.71 -8.21 -24.59
N VAL A 28 3.47 -8.58 -23.55
CA VAL A 28 3.49 -9.94 -22.99
C VAL A 28 2.59 -9.99 -21.75
N SER A 29 1.61 -10.88 -21.77
CA SER A 29 0.63 -10.99 -20.68
C SER A 29 1.14 -11.67 -19.40
N ASN A 30 2.36 -12.22 -19.40
CA ASN A 30 2.95 -12.87 -18.24
C ASN A 30 3.21 -11.85 -17.11
N PRO A 31 2.68 -12.06 -15.90
CA PRO A 31 2.90 -11.15 -14.75
C PRO A 31 4.31 -11.27 -14.13
N LYS A 32 5.18 -12.10 -14.67
CA LYS A 32 6.54 -12.32 -14.17
C LYS A 32 7.56 -11.54 -15.00
N PRO A 33 8.00 -10.35 -14.52
CA PRO A 33 9.07 -9.61 -15.16
C PRO A 33 10.41 -10.34 -15.02
N THR A 34 11.35 -9.98 -15.89
CA THR A 34 12.72 -10.49 -15.86
C THR A 34 13.54 -9.68 -14.85
N ARG A 35 14.31 -10.34 -13.99
CA ARG A 35 15.30 -9.69 -13.13
C ARG A 35 16.43 -9.12 -13.97
N ILE A 36 16.86 -7.90 -13.68
CA ILE A 36 17.96 -7.21 -14.35
C ILE A 36 18.87 -6.51 -13.34
N GLY A 37 20.05 -6.07 -13.78
CA GLY A 37 21.07 -5.51 -12.91
C GLY A 37 21.94 -6.59 -12.29
N LYS A 38 22.48 -6.35 -11.10
CA LYS A 38 23.35 -7.30 -10.41
C LYS A 38 22.53 -8.39 -9.74
N MET A 39 22.74 -9.64 -10.18
CA MET A 39 21.95 -10.79 -9.71
C MET A 39 22.18 -11.11 -8.21
N GLU A 40 23.35 -10.82 -7.66
CA GLU A 40 23.63 -10.99 -6.25
C GLU A 40 22.76 -10.08 -5.39
N LEU A 41 22.50 -8.85 -5.83
CA LEU A 41 21.61 -7.92 -5.10
C LEU A 41 20.14 -8.41 -5.06
N HIS A 42 19.72 -9.23 -6.03
CA HIS A 42 18.42 -9.91 -5.97
C HIS A 42 18.37 -11.04 -4.92
N LYS A 43 19.52 -11.58 -4.51
CA LYS A 43 19.60 -12.55 -3.40
C LYS A 43 19.72 -11.85 -2.06
N GLU A 44 20.54 -10.79 -2.01
CA GLU A 44 20.82 -10.01 -0.81
C GLU A 44 19.65 -9.08 -0.42
N LEU A 45 18.93 -8.53 -1.41
CA LEU A 45 17.78 -7.63 -1.23
C LEU A 45 18.09 -6.47 -0.26
N PRO A 46 19.13 -5.66 -0.49
CA PRO A 46 19.60 -4.69 0.48
C PRO A 46 18.51 -3.68 0.88
N LEU A 47 17.74 -3.14 -0.05
CA LEU A 47 16.66 -2.21 0.24
C LEU A 47 15.52 -2.86 1.03
N GLN A 48 15.09 -4.06 0.63
CA GLN A 48 14.03 -4.77 1.34
C GLN A 48 14.46 -5.19 2.76
N ASN A 49 15.74 -5.50 2.97
CA ASN A 49 16.28 -5.86 4.28
C ASN A 49 16.47 -4.65 5.22
N MET A 50 16.39 -3.41 4.70
CA MET A 50 16.34 -2.20 5.51
C MET A 50 14.96 -1.94 6.10
N MET A 51 13.90 -2.60 5.59
CA MET A 51 12.56 -2.46 6.15
C MET A 51 12.51 -3.05 7.56
N ARG A 52 12.13 -2.23 8.55
CA ARG A 52 12.13 -2.63 9.96
C ARG A 52 10.94 -2.07 10.71
N ASN A 53 10.32 -2.91 11.55
CA ASN A 53 9.32 -2.43 12.49
C ASN A 53 9.95 -1.64 13.63
N CYS A 54 9.32 -0.55 14.01
CA CYS A 54 9.72 0.31 15.11
C CYS A 54 8.50 0.86 15.86
N ILE A 55 8.75 1.43 17.02
CA ILE A 55 7.80 2.30 17.72
C ILE A 55 8.23 3.73 17.47
N LEU A 56 7.35 4.48 16.80
CA LEU A 56 7.57 5.87 16.39
C LEU A 56 6.76 6.81 17.29
N LYS A 57 7.42 7.81 17.87
CA LYS A 57 6.77 8.82 18.71
C LYS A 57 6.07 9.89 17.88
N ASP A 58 5.20 10.69 18.50
CA ASP A 58 4.47 11.79 17.85
C ASP A 58 5.41 12.83 17.21
N ASP A 59 6.65 12.99 17.73
CA ASP A 59 7.69 13.87 17.19
C ASP A 59 8.49 13.27 16.02
N GLY A 60 8.11 12.07 15.55
CA GLY A 60 8.80 11.37 14.45
C GLY A 60 10.09 10.65 14.86
N SER A 61 10.50 10.70 16.12
CA SER A 61 11.67 9.96 16.59
C SER A 61 11.35 8.50 16.89
N VAL A 62 12.26 7.58 16.52
CA VAL A 62 12.13 6.17 16.84
C VAL A 62 12.43 5.96 18.33
N ALA A 63 11.45 5.46 19.09
CA ALA A 63 11.63 5.10 20.49
C ALA A 63 12.51 3.86 20.63
N TYR A 64 12.23 2.83 19.83
CA TYR A 64 13.02 1.60 19.71
C TYR A 64 12.56 0.80 18.48
N TYR A 65 13.46 -0.04 17.98
CA TYR A 65 13.10 -1.02 16.95
C TYR A 65 12.52 -2.29 17.58
N LEU A 66 11.65 -2.96 16.82
CA LEU A 66 11.09 -4.24 17.20
C LEU A 66 12.03 -5.38 16.75
N HIS A 67 11.96 -6.52 17.43
CA HIS A 67 12.79 -7.66 17.13
C HIS A 67 12.46 -8.25 15.74
N ALA A 68 13.50 -8.56 14.97
CA ALA A 68 13.35 -8.96 13.57
C ALA A 68 12.47 -10.21 13.34
N ASN A 69 12.37 -11.10 14.34
CA ASN A 69 11.63 -12.37 14.25
C ASN A 69 10.34 -12.38 15.09
N ASP A 70 10.05 -11.30 15.84
CA ASP A 70 8.87 -11.26 16.72
C ASP A 70 8.58 -9.82 17.15
N SER A 71 7.60 -9.17 16.50
CA SER A 71 7.23 -7.78 16.76
C SER A 71 6.62 -7.55 18.16
N THR A 72 6.35 -8.59 18.95
CA THR A 72 5.96 -8.44 20.35
C THR A 72 7.12 -8.14 21.27
N LYS A 73 8.33 -8.12 20.74
CA LYS A 73 9.59 -7.85 21.45
C LYS A 73 10.32 -6.67 20.85
N ARG A 74 11.13 -6.00 21.67
CA ARG A 74 12.13 -5.05 21.23
C ARG A 74 13.34 -5.80 20.64
N ASP A 75 14.20 -5.11 19.91
CA ASP A 75 15.42 -5.67 19.32
C ASP A 75 16.35 -6.32 20.35
N ASN A 76 16.33 -5.86 21.62
CA ASN A 76 17.08 -6.44 22.73
C ASN A 76 16.39 -7.63 23.42
N GLY A 77 15.24 -8.10 22.91
CA GLY A 77 14.46 -9.24 23.40
C GLY A 77 13.48 -8.92 24.54
N ALA A 78 13.46 -7.70 25.11
CA ALA A 78 12.47 -7.30 26.09
C ALA A 78 11.07 -7.16 25.45
N ALA A 79 10.01 -7.29 26.25
CA ALA A 79 8.64 -7.08 25.76
C ALA A 79 8.46 -5.67 25.16
N ALA A 80 7.83 -5.58 24.00
CA ALA A 80 7.47 -4.33 23.37
C ALA A 80 6.09 -3.85 23.87
N ASP A 81 5.92 -2.54 24.00
CA ASP A 81 4.62 -1.92 24.20
C ASP A 81 4.02 -1.60 22.83
N LEU A 82 2.96 -2.31 22.45
CA LEU A 82 2.23 -2.14 21.20
C LEU A 82 0.87 -1.45 21.43
N THR A 83 0.60 -0.98 22.65
CA THR A 83 -0.70 -0.40 23.04
C THR A 83 -0.83 1.08 22.65
N GLY A 84 0.26 1.71 22.22
CA GLY A 84 0.31 3.11 21.85
C GLY A 84 0.86 4.04 22.93
N ALA A 85 1.12 3.54 24.15
CA ALA A 85 1.66 4.38 25.24
C ALA A 85 3.11 4.84 24.97
N SER A 86 3.90 4.03 24.26
CA SER A 86 5.30 4.34 23.88
C SER A 86 5.44 4.99 22.48
N GLY A 87 4.36 5.03 21.69
CA GLY A 87 4.34 5.48 20.31
C GLY A 87 3.58 4.54 19.40
N MET A 88 3.68 4.76 18.08
CA MET A 88 2.95 4.01 17.05
C MET A 88 3.80 2.91 16.46
N MET A 89 3.17 1.76 16.17
CA MET A 89 3.81 0.62 15.54
C MET A 89 3.92 0.87 14.03
N GLU A 90 5.09 1.26 13.57
CA GLU A 90 5.36 1.62 12.18
C GLU A 90 6.42 0.71 11.56
N THR A 91 6.39 0.57 10.24
CA THR A 91 7.47 -0.02 9.45
C THR A 91 8.23 1.10 8.76
N GLU A 92 9.53 1.22 9.05
CA GLU A 92 10.43 2.12 8.34
C GLU A 92 10.69 1.58 6.93
N LEU A 93 10.43 2.40 5.90
CA LEU A 93 10.87 2.18 4.53
C LEU A 93 12.17 2.93 4.29
N PRO A 94 13.16 2.37 3.55
CA PRO A 94 14.48 2.98 3.39
C PRO A 94 14.47 4.19 2.44
N ASP A 95 15.50 5.03 2.53
CA ASP A 95 15.91 5.83 1.38
C ASP A 95 16.32 4.90 0.25
N MET A 96 15.82 5.16 -0.97
CA MET A 96 16.18 4.39 -2.14
C MET A 96 16.29 5.28 -3.38
N TYR A 97 17.25 4.98 -4.24
CA TYR A 97 17.39 5.64 -5.52
C TYR A 97 16.72 4.79 -6.59
N VAL A 98 15.85 5.41 -7.39
CA VAL A 98 15.05 4.72 -8.39
C VAL A 98 15.21 5.35 -9.77
N ARG A 99 15.02 4.53 -10.79
CA ARG A 99 14.93 4.96 -12.17
C ARG A 99 13.91 4.12 -12.90
N PHE A 100 13.04 4.78 -13.63
CA PHE A 100 12.07 4.15 -14.54
C PHE A 100 12.47 4.43 -15.97
N GLU A 101 12.37 3.44 -16.84
CA GLU A 101 12.70 3.56 -18.25
C GLU A 101 11.62 2.92 -19.12
N THR A 102 11.38 3.53 -20.27
CA THR A 102 10.58 2.93 -21.36
C THR A 102 11.42 2.93 -22.63
N ASP A 103 11.52 1.76 -23.29
CA ASP A 103 12.30 1.55 -24.50
C ASP A 103 11.50 0.67 -25.47
N GLY A 104 10.74 1.32 -26.35
CA GLY A 104 9.74 0.65 -27.17
C GLY A 104 8.66 0.00 -26.30
N ASN A 105 8.54 -1.33 -26.38
CA ASN A 105 7.57 -2.09 -25.57
C ASN A 105 8.12 -2.52 -24.21
N LYS A 106 9.40 -2.24 -23.92
CA LYS A 106 10.02 -2.62 -22.66
C LYS A 106 9.98 -1.50 -21.65
N CYS A 107 9.53 -1.83 -20.45
CA CYS A 107 9.59 -0.98 -19.29
C CYS A 107 10.55 -1.58 -18.26
N ARG A 108 11.23 -0.71 -17.51
CA ARG A 108 12.17 -1.10 -16.46
C ARG A 108 11.93 -0.29 -15.21
N HIS A 109 12.05 -0.96 -14.09
CA HIS A 109 12.24 -0.33 -12.79
C HIS A 109 13.59 -0.76 -12.24
N LEU A 110 14.46 0.21 -11.97
CA LEU A 110 15.80 0.03 -11.41
C LEU A 110 15.83 0.67 -10.03
N GLN A 111 16.46 0.01 -9.08
CA GLN A 111 16.62 0.51 -7.72
C GLN A 111 18.04 0.30 -7.19
N SER A 112 18.48 1.21 -6.31
CA SER A 112 19.84 1.21 -5.73
C SER A 112 19.83 1.81 -4.33
N THR A 113 20.78 1.39 -3.50
CA THR A 113 21.14 2.08 -2.26
C THR A 113 22.04 3.30 -2.51
N GLU A 114 22.59 3.45 -3.72
CA GLU A 114 23.56 4.45 -4.09
C GLU A 114 22.98 5.50 -5.08
N PRO A 115 23.43 6.76 -5.01
CA PRO A 115 23.00 7.83 -5.91
C PRO A 115 23.64 7.68 -7.30
N LEU A 116 23.09 6.80 -8.13
CA LEU A 116 23.56 6.59 -9.50
C LEU A 116 23.08 7.68 -10.45
N PRO A 117 23.84 8.00 -11.53
CA PRO A 117 23.41 8.98 -12.53
C PRO A 117 22.05 8.64 -13.16
N GLY A 118 21.13 9.60 -13.17
CA GLY A 118 19.77 9.45 -13.69
C GLY A 118 18.81 8.70 -12.76
N PHE A 119 19.26 8.31 -11.58
CA PHE A 119 18.39 7.88 -10.50
C PHE A 119 17.98 9.08 -9.66
N HIS A 120 16.74 9.05 -9.14
CA HIS A 120 16.27 10.04 -8.20
C HIS A 120 15.95 9.41 -6.86
N LEU A 121 16.06 10.19 -5.80
CA LEU A 121 15.87 9.73 -4.43
C LEU A 121 14.38 9.62 -4.10
N TRP A 122 13.93 8.44 -3.73
CA TRP A 122 12.72 8.23 -2.94
C TRP A 122 13.12 8.16 -1.47
N ARG A 123 12.65 9.15 -0.73
CA ARG A 123 13.03 9.29 0.68
C ARG A 123 12.32 8.28 1.54
N LYS A 124 12.99 7.90 2.63
CA LYS A 124 12.41 7.08 3.67
C LYS A 124 11.10 7.67 4.20
N GLY A 125 10.30 6.80 4.77
CA GLY A 125 9.08 7.15 5.47
C GLY A 125 8.62 6.00 6.33
N TYR A 126 7.55 6.18 7.04
CA TYR A 126 7.01 5.19 7.95
C TYR A 126 5.57 4.88 7.58
N ILE A 127 5.24 3.60 7.49
CA ILE A 127 3.89 3.12 7.21
C ILE A 127 3.44 2.20 8.34
N GLY A 128 2.21 2.38 8.83
CA GLY A 128 1.65 1.57 9.91
C GLY A 128 1.85 0.07 9.67
N SER A 129 2.51 -0.60 10.61
CA SER A 129 2.73 -2.05 10.53
C SER A 129 1.42 -2.81 10.56
N VAL A 130 0.37 -2.23 11.16
CA VAL A 130 -1.01 -2.71 11.17
C VAL A 130 -1.94 -1.67 10.57
N GLU A 131 -3.16 -2.06 10.22
CA GLU A 131 -4.21 -1.14 9.78
C GLU A 131 -4.60 -0.20 10.92
N ALA A 132 -4.93 1.05 10.60
CA ALA A 132 -5.09 2.09 11.61
C ALA A 132 -6.41 1.95 12.40
N THR A 133 -6.35 2.24 13.69
CA THR A 133 -7.50 2.54 14.53
C THR A 133 -7.49 4.02 14.95
N VAL A 134 -8.40 4.42 15.83
CA VAL A 134 -8.49 5.80 16.34
C VAL A 134 -8.47 5.76 17.86
N GLN A 135 -7.55 6.51 18.47
CA GLN A 135 -7.65 6.84 19.89
C GLN A 135 -8.81 7.81 20.09
N ARG A 136 -9.91 7.33 20.64
CA ARG A 136 -11.19 8.05 20.68
C ARG A 136 -11.17 9.26 21.60
N SER A 137 -10.49 9.15 22.75
CA SER A 137 -10.36 10.24 23.72
C SER A 137 -9.62 11.47 23.19
N THR A 138 -8.66 11.27 22.29
CA THR A 138 -7.83 12.34 21.71
C THR A 138 -8.12 12.61 20.24
N ASN A 139 -8.98 11.80 19.62
CA ASN A 139 -9.30 11.85 18.19
C ASN A 139 -8.05 11.75 17.29
N LYS A 140 -7.07 10.93 17.70
CA LYS A 140 -5.81 10.68 16.95
C LYS A 140 -5.89 9.35 16.21
N LEU A 141 -5.47 9.33 14.94
CA LEU A 141 -5.26 8.09 14.21
C LEU A 141 -4.09 7.33 14.83
N ALA A 142 -4.17 6.00 14.92
CA ALA A 142 -3.20 5.19 15.64
C ALA A 142 -2.91 3.88 14.93
N SER A 143 -1.65 3.44 14.95
CA SER A 143 -1.18 2.12 14.54
C SER A 143 -0.76 1.35 15.79
N VAL A 144 -1.67 0.56 16.35
CA VAL A 144 -1.50 -0.12 17.66
C VAL A 144 -2.16 -1.50 17.66
N CYS A 145 -1.72 -2.36 18.59
CA CYS A 145 -2.36 -3.64 18.91
C CYS A 145 -2.95 -3.53 20.32
N SER A 146 -4.14 -2.91 20.46
CA SER A 146 -4.78 -2.63 21.75
C SER A 146 -6.24 -3.06 21.72
N THR A 147 -6.69 -3.74 22.76
CA THR A 147 -8.09 -4.08 23.02
C THR A 147 -8.78 -3.11 23.96
N ASP A 148 -8.13 -1.99 24.32
CA ASP A 148 -8.75 -0.94 25.13
C ASP A 148 -9.90 -0.27 24.37
N VAL A 149 -10.97 0.07 25.08
CA VAL A 149 -12.17 0.71 24.51
C VAL A 149 -11.87 2.07 23.86
N ASP A 150 -10.80 2.74 24.28
CA ASP A 150 -10.33 3.98 23.64
C ASP A 150 -9.82 3.76 22.20
N TYR A 151 -9.44 2.54 21.85
CA TYR A 151 -9.01 2.13 20.51
C TYR A 151 -10.05 1.26 19.79
N ARG A 152 -11.32 1.30 20.17
CA ARG A 152 -12.36 0.51 19.49
C ARG A 152 -12.38 0.80 18.01
N GLY A 153 -12.23 -0.26 17.18
CA GLY A 153 -12.23 -0.22 15.73
C GLY A 153 -13.62 -0.17 15.09
N GLY A 154 -13.72 -0.64 13.87
CA GLY A 154 -14.94 -0.59 13.07
C GLY A 154 -15.55 0.81 13.05
N ASN A 155 -16.87 0.89 13.08
CA ASN A 155 -17.64 2.14 13.20
C ASN A 155 -17.80 2.63 14.65
N ASN A 156 -16.98 2.13 15.59
CA ASN A 156 -17.01 2.46 17.02
C ASN A 156 -18.30 2.02 17.76
N ASN A 157 -19.00 1.01 17.29
CA ASN A 157 -20.23 0.53 17.93
C ASN A 157 -19.93 -0.33 19.17
N ALA A 158 -20.14 0.24 20.36
CA ALA A 158 -19.91 -0.42 21.64
C ALA A 158 -20.87 -1.61 21.91
N SER A 159 -21.98 -1.74 21.19
CA SER A 159 -22.93 -2.85 21.38
C SER A 159 -22.35 -4.22 21.04
N TYR A 160 -21.22 -4.26 20.34
CA TYR A 160 -20.51 -5.51 20.02
C TYR A 160 -19.45 -5.89 21.05
N ASP A 161 -19.10 -5.01 22.00
CA ASP A 161 -18.08 -5.30 23.03
C ASP A 161 -18.48 -6.53 23.86
N GLY A 162 -17.50 -7.41 24.12
CA GLY A 162 -17.72 -8.65 24.84
C GLY A 162 -18.44 -9.76 24.08
N THR A 163 -18.70 -9.55 22.79
CA THR A 163 -19.27 -10.58 21.89
C THR A 163 -18.21 -11.14 20.96
N TYR A 164 -18.54 -12.22 20.24
CA TYR A 164 -17.68 -12.84 19.22
C TYR A 164 -17.34 -11.89 18.04
N ARG A 165 -18.07 -10.81 17.87
CA ARG A 165 -17.90 -9.78 16.83
C ARG A 165 -17.47 -8.43 17.38
N SER A 166 -16.82 -8.42 18.56
CA SER A 166 -16.29 -7.21 19.18
C SER A 166 -15.35 -6.45 18.24
N PHE A 167 -15.43 -5.11 18.29
CA PHE A 167 -14.51 -4.25 17.53
C PHE A 167 -13.24 -3.88 18.31
N LEU A 168 -13.07 -4.38 19.54
CA LEU A 168 -11.86 -4.20 20.30
C LEU A 168 -10.69 -4.91 19.63
N GLY A 169 -9.59 -4.21 19.41
CA GLY A 169 -8.41 -4.72 18.71
C GLY A 169 -8.48 -4.68 17.17
N LEU A 170 -9.62 -4.25 16.60
CA LEU A 170 -9.78 -4.14 15.14
C LEU A 170 -9.40 -2.75 14.62
N PRO A 171 -9.05 -2.60 13.33
CA PRO A 171 -8.86 -1.28 12.71
C PRO A 171 -10.17 -0.49 12.63
N ALA A 172 -10.07 0.84 12.55
CA ALA A 172 -11.22 1.72 12.41
C ALA A 172 -11.66 1.88 10.95
N THR A 173 -12.98 1.96 10.75
CA THR A 173 -13.62 2.16 9.44
C THR A 173 -14.72 3.22 9.55
N SER A 174 -15.49 3.41 8.47
CA SER A 174 -16.58 4.41 8.45
C SER A 174 -16.09 5.83 8.69
N ILE A 175 -14.91 6.14 8.17
CA ILE A 175 -14.23 7.45 8.29
C ILE A 175 -13.85 7.89 6.87
N SER A 176 -14.10 9.17 6.56
CA SER A 176 -13.75 9.73 5.25
C SER A 176 -12.23 9.95 5.11
N LEU A 177 -11.73 10.09 3.87
CA LEU A 177 -10.32 10.41 3.62
C LEU A 177 -9.90 11.69 4.37
N ASN A 178 -10.73 12.74 4.27
CA ASN A 178 -10.43 14.02 4.91
C ASN A 178 -10.40 13.92 6.44
N ASP A 179 -11.27 13.09 7.03
CA ASP A 179 -11.28 12.86 8.46
C ASP A 179 -10.10 11.97 8.91
N PHE A 180 -9.71 10.97 8.12
CA PHE A 180 -8.50 10.19 8.39
C PHE A 180 -7.26 11.08 8.42
N ARG A 181 -7.10 11.98 7.43
CA ARG A 181 -6.01 12.98 7.41
C ARG A 181 -6.02 13.86 8.66
N THR A 182 -7.19 14.39 9.02
CA THR A 182 -7.34 15.24 10.19
C THR A 182 -6.94 14.49 11.46
N LYS A 183 -7.42 13.26 11.64
CA LYS A 183 -7.09 12.44 12.82
C LYS A 183 -5.59 12.08 12.89
N ALA A 184 -4.95 11.85 11.75
CA ALA A 184 -3.50 11.62 11.70
C ALA A 184 -2.73 12.89 12.14
N ARG A 185 -3.10 14.06 11.62
CA ARG A 185 -2.46 15.34 11.94
C ARG A 185 -2.71 15.81 13.38
N ASN A 186 -3.75 15.33 14.04
CA ASN A 186 -3.95 15.54 15.48
C ASN A 186 -2.80 14.97 16.34
N ARG A 187 -1.86 14.19 15.75
CA ARG A 187 -0.61 13.78 16.41
C ARG A 187 0.39 14.92 16.58
N GLY A 188 0.20 16.05 15.91
CA GLY A 188 0.95 17.27 16.19
C GLY A 188 1.70 17.85 15.00
N SER A 189 1.75 17.16 13.84
CA SER A 189 2.39 17.70 12.64
C SER A 189 1.68 17.29 11.36
N VAL A 190 1.97 18.00 10.26
CA VAL A 190 1.48 17.67 8.90
C VAL A 190 2.17 16.45 8.29
N GLU A 191 3.27 16.00 8.88
CA GLU A 191 4.01 14.79 8.49
C GLU A 191 3.23 13.52 8.81
N TRP A 192 2.34 13.56 9.81
CA TRP A 192 1.39 12.50 10.10
C TRP A 192 0.21 12.54 9.14
N ASN A 193 -0.01 11.45 8.42
CA ASN A 193 -1.11 11.30 7.48
C ASN A 193 -1.75 9.91 7.59
N CYS A 194 -2.90 9.73 6.95
CA CYS A 194 -3.38 8.39 6.65
C CYS A 194 -2.52 7.79 5.52
N ASN A 195 -2.83 6.57 5.06
CA ASN A 195 -2.02 5.89 4.04
C ASN A 195 -1.60 6.85 2.92
N LEU A 196 -0.30 6.94 2.65
CA LEU A 196 0.26 7.87 1.66
C LEU A 196 0.54 7.15 0.35
N TYR A 197 0.10 7.74 -0.76
CA TYR A 197 0.31 7.20 -2.11
C TYR A 197 1.81 6.98 -2.39
N ARG A 198 2.66 7.92 -2.01
CA ARG A 198 4.12 7.82 -2.17
C ARG A 198 4.69 6.55 -1.49
N LEU A 199 4.29 6.29 -0.24
CA LEU A 199 4.77 5.14 0.52
C LEU A 199 4.13 3.82 0.03
N HIS A 200 2.86 3.85 -0.34
CA HIS A 200 2.17 2.71 -0.92
C HIS A 200 2.79 2.29 -2.27
N LYS A 201 3.08 3.25 -3.13
CA LYS A 201 3.79 3.06 -4.41
C LYS A 201 5.18 2.46 -4.18
N MET A 202 5.95 3.01 -3.25
CA MET A 202 7.27 2.51 -2.87
C MET A 202 7.21 1.05 -2.38
N LEU A 203 6.25 0.73 -1.52
CA LEU A 203 6.05 -0.61 -0.98
C LEU A 203 5.76 -1.63 -2.09
N TRP A 204 4.91 -1.27 -3.06
CA TRP A 204 4.60 -2.17 -4.17
C TRP A 204 5.82 -2.42 -5.08
N TRP A 205 6.60 -1.39 -5.41
CA TRP A 205 7.80 -1.58 -6.23
C TRP A 205 8.88 -2.40 -5.51
N LEU A 206 9.03 -2.25 -4.20
CA LEU A 206 9.90 -3.13 -3.39
C LEU A 206 9.44 -4.59 -3.48
N PHE A 207 8.13 -4.85 -3.38
CA PHE A 207 7.56 -6.19 -3.56
C PHE A 207 7.80 -6.72 -4.99
N ALA A 208 7.49 -5.94 -6.02
CA ALA A 208 7.61 -6.37 -7.41
C ALA A 208 9.04 -6.77 -7.79
N VAL A 209 10.05 -6.05 -7.28
CA VAL A 209 11.47 -6.40 -7.49
C VAL A 209 11.87 -7.62 -6.68
N GLU A 210 11.45 -7.72 -5.41
CA GLU A 210 11.80 -8.86 -4.55
C GLU A 210 11.34 -10.18 -5.14
N TYR A 211 10.08 -10.24 -5.60
CA TYR A 211 9.47 -11.46 -6.12
C TYR A 211 9.64 -11.63 -7.64
N ALA A 212 10.02 -10.59 -8.37
CA ALA A 212 9.91 -10.51 -9.82
C ALA A 212 8.53 -11.02 -10.28
N ASN A 213 7.49 -10.48 -9.67
CA ASN A 213 6.11 -10.88 -9.90
C ASN A 213 5.16 -9.71 -9.62
N PHE A 214 4.22 -9.47 -10.53
CA PHE A 214 3.18 -8.45 -10.35
C PHE A 214 1.92 -9.01 -9.67
N ASP A 215 1.77 -10.35 -9.62
CA ASP A 215 0.69 -11.03 -8.91
C ASP A 215 1.01 -11.12 -7.42
N SER A 216 0.52 -10.15 -6.64
CA SER A 216 0.68 -10.14 -5.18
C SER A 216 -0.09 -11.28 -4.49
N GLN A 217 -1.15 -11.80 -5.11
CA GLN A 217 -1.94 -12.94 -4.61
C GLN A 217 -1.37 -14.31 -5.01
N ALA A 218 -0.30 -14.37 -5.81
CA ALA A 218 0.37 -15.64 -6.09
C ALA A 218 0.67 -16.39 -4.78
N THR A 219 0.60 -17.72 -4.83
CA THR A 219 0.79 -18.55 -3.65
C THR A 219 2.08 -18.21 -2.91
N PHE A 220 1.98 -17.95 -1.61
CA PHE A 220 3.15 -17.72 -0.77
C PHE A 220 4.05 -18.95 -0.75
N ASN A 221 5.35 -18.74 -0.94
CA ASN A 221 6.37 -19.78 -0.85
C ASN A 221 7.58 -19.25 -0.06
N ALA A 222 7.82 -19.83 1.11
CA ALA A 222 8.95 -19.44 1.95
C ALA A 222 10.31 -19.89 1.39
N ALA A 223 10.32 -20.94 0.55
CA ALA A 223 11.56 -21.44 -0.07
C ALA A 223 12.05 -20.50 -1.17
N LEU A 224 13.36 -20.42 -1.32
CA LEU A 224 13.97 -19.78 -2.48
C LEU A 224 13.86 -20.71 -3.70
N ASP A 225 13.88 -20.12 -4.90
CA ASP A 225 13.99 -20.91 -6.14
C ASP A 225 15.39 -21.51 -6.31
N GLU A 226 15.61 -22.26 -7.38
CA GLU A 226 16.89 -22.92 -7.70
C GLU A 226 18.07 -21.94 -7.85
N ASN A 227 17.79 -20.67 -8.14
CA ASN A 227 18.78 -19.61 -8.29
C ASN A 227 19.00 -18.81 -6.99
N GLY A 228 18.25 -19.12 -5.92
CA GLY A 228 18.33 -18.44 -4.64
C GLY A 228 17.48 -17.17 -4.55
N TYR A 229 16.46 -16.98 -5.40
CA TYR A 229 15.57 -15.83 -5.37
C TYR A 229 14.24 -16.13 -4.67
N ARG A 230 13.59 -15.07 -4.16
CA ARG A 230 12.20 -15.15 -3.69
C ARG A 230 11.27 -15.50 -4.84
N GLN A 231 10.24 -16.29 -4.56
CA GLN A 231 9.27 -16.77 -5.53
C GLN A 231 7.84 -16.73 -4.98
N GLY A 232 6.84 -16.83 -5.87
CA GLY A 232 5.43 -16.75 -5.50
C GLY A 232 4.96 -15.31 -5.26
N GLY A 233 4.18 -15.12 -4.21
CA GLY A 233 3.61 -13.86 -3.76
C GLY A 233 3.26 -13.93 -2.27
N LEU A 234 2.17 -13.27 -1.87
CA LEU A 234 1.74 -13.18 -0.48
C LEU A 234 0.54 -14.09 -0.15
N GLY A 235 0.07 -14.88 -1.13
CA GLY A 235 -1.14 -15.68 -1.01
C GLY A 235 -2.41 -14.86 -1.20
N ALA A 236 -3.57 -15.52 -1.14
CA ALA A 236 -4.87 -14.89 -1.39
C ALA A 236 -5.24 -13.78 -0.40
N GLY A 237 -4.61 -13.75 0.76
CA GLY A 237 -4.91 -12.76 1.79
C GLY A 237 -6.35 -12.87 2.33
N VAL A 238 -6.83 -11.78 2.91
CA VAL A 238 -8.19 -11.67 3.44
C VAL A 238 -9.10 -11.10 2.34
N THR A 239 -9.50 -11.92 1.37
CA THR A 239 -10.21 -11.47 0.16
C THR A 239 -11.40 -12.34 -0.23
N THR A 240 -11.63 -13.50 0.43
CA THR A 240 -12.57 -14.52 -0.03
C THR A 240 -13.76 -14.73 0.91
N TRP A 241 -14.19 -13.72 1.64
CA TRP A 241 -15.40 -13.82 2.43
C TRP A 241 -16.63 -13.47 1.60
N ASP A 242 -17.70 -14.26 1.77
CA ASP A 242 -18.99 -13.99 1.13
C ASP A 242 -19.60 -12.67 1.67
N TRP A 243 -20.09 -11.83 0.77
CA TRP A 243 -20.65 -10.52 1.12
C TRP A 243 -21.85 -10.61 2.06
N GLY A 244 -22.77 -11.54 1.80
CA GLY A 244 -23.97 -11.72 2.61
C GLY A 244 -23.63 -12.20 4.03
N THR A 245 -22.71 -13.16 4.14
CA THR A 245 -22.17 -13.64 5.40
C THR A 245 -21.48 -12.54 6.17
N TRP A 246 -20.63 -11.74 5.52
CA TRP A 246 -19.94 -10.62 6.13
C TRP A 246 -20.89 -9.54 6.63
N SER A 247 -21.86 -9.17 5.79
CA SER A 247 -22.90 -8.21 6.14
C SER A 247 -23.71 -8.66 7.37
N SER A 248 -24.11 -9.94 7.41
CA SER A 248 -24.86 -10.52 8.53
C SER A 248 -24.01 -10.65 9.79
N TYR A 249 -22.70 -10.90 9.65
CA TYR A 249 -21.79 -11.08 10.77
C TYR A 249 -21.60 -9.77 11.54
N ASN A 250 -21.16 -8.70 10.89
CA ASN A 250 -20.85 -7.43 11.56
C ASN A 250 -21.12 -6.18 10.72
N GLY A 251 -21.97 -6.26 9.69
CA GLY A 251 -22.28 -5.12 8.82
C GLY A 251 -21.10 -4.71 7.94
N ASN A 252 -20.30 -5.65 7.45
CA ASN A 252 -19.11 -5.44 6.61
C ASN A 252 -17.99 -4.64 7.29
N ASN A 253 -17.96 -4.60 8.62
CA ASN A 253 -16.86 -4.01 9.38
C ASN A 253 -15.64 -4.96 9.40
N PRO A 254 -14.46 -4.48 9.86
CA PRO A 254 -13.25 -5.31 9.95
C PRO A 254 -13.47 -6.61 10.73
N ILE A 255 -12.62 -7.60 10.45
CA ILE A 255 -12.73 -8.96 11.00
C ILE A 255 -11.40 -9.50 11.51
N ILE A 256 -10.27 -8.93 11.08
CA ILE A 256 -8.94 -9.35 11.51
C ILE A 256 -8.41 -8.36 12.54
N PRO A 257 -8.07 -8.81 13.75
CA PRO A 257 -7.43 -7.95 14.76
C PRO A 257 -6.04 -7.49 14.30
N CYS A 258 -5.67 -6.28 14.70
CA CYS A 258 -4.34 -5.75 14.48
C CYS A 258 -3.29 -6.58 15.24
N GLY A 259 -2.23 -7.00 14.54
CA GLY A 259 -1.12 -7.73 15.11
C GLY A 259 -1.21 -9.25 15.08
N VAL A 260 -2.17 -9.83 14.35
CA VAL A 260 -2.27 -11.29 14.15
C VAL A 260 -0.94 -11.88 13.65
N THR A 261 -0.22 -11.14 12.83
CA THR A 261 1.05 -11.58 12.21
C THR A 261 2.32 -11.14 12.96
N ASN A 262 2.20 -10.61 14.18
CA ASN A 262 3.34 -10.07 14.94
C ASN A 262 4.47 -11.10 15.19
N SER A 263 4.13 -12.39 15.28
CA SER A 263 5.10 -13.49 15.43
C SER A 263 6.06 -13.64 14.24
N LEU A 264 5.79 -12.98 13.11
CA LEU A 264 6.66 -12.98 11.92
C LEU A 264 7.72 -11.86 11.97
N GLY A 265 7.63 -10.89 12.88
CA GLY A 265 8.55 -9.77 12.94
C GLY A 265 8.65 -9.00 11.61
N ASN A 266 9.87 -8.81 11.09
CA ASN A 266 10.15 -8.17 9.80
C ASN A 266 10.07 -9.15 8.60
N HIS A 267 9.70 -10.42 8.83
CA HIS A 267 9.63 -11.40 7.75
C HIS A 267 8.32 -11.30 6.97
N THR A 268 8.37 -11.81 5.74
CA THR A 268 7.19 -12.06 4.93
C THR A 268 6.65 -13.46 5.22
N GLY A 269 5.33 -13.58 5.32
CA GLY A 269 4.66 -14.85 5.57
C GLY A 269 3.16 -14.69 5.75
N THR A 270 2.54 -15.73 6.24
CA THR A 270 1.11 -15.75 6.58
C THR A 270 0.89 -16.36 7.96
N VAL A 271 -0.15 -15.90 8.67
CA VAL A 271 -0.61 -16.49 9.92
C VAL A 271 -2.10 -16.74 9.80
N ASP A 272 -2.53 -17.95 10.14
CA ASP A 272 -3.94 -18.32 10.08
C ASP A 272 -4.73 -17.64 11.21
N TYR A 273 -5.84 -17.02 10.85
CA TYR A 273 -6.80 -16.43 11.78
C TYR A 273 -8.19 -17.02 11.57
N ASN A 274 -8.81 -17.49 12.65
CA ASN A 274 -10.14 -18.06 12.65
C ASN A 274 -11.18 -17.01 13.03
N VAL A 275 -12.08 -16.68 12.12
CA VAL A 275 -13.27 -15.89 12.43
C VAL A 275 -14.30 -16.81 13.08
N ILE A 276 -14.73 -16.48 14.30
CA ILE A 276 -15.58 -17.32 15.14
C ILE A 276 -17.02 -16.84 15.06
N GLY A 277 -17.96 -17.80 14.99
CA GLY A 277 -19.40 -17.55 15.02
C GLY A 277 -19.97 -17.44 16.43
N SER A 278 -21.28 -17.18 16.50
CA SER A 278 -22.02 -17.04 17.78
C SER A 278 -22.06 -18.31 18.63
N ASP A 279 -21.87 -19.47 18.00
CA ASP A 279 -21.84 -20.79 18.63
C ASP A 279 -20.42 -21.22 19.03
N GLY A 280 -19.42 -20.36 18.81
CA GLY A 280 -18.00 -20.64 19.03
C GLY A 280 -17.34 -21.45 17.93
N ALA A 281 -18.06 -21.81 16.86
CA ALA A 281 -17.48 -22.53 15.74
C ALA A 281 -16.71 -21.57 14.79
N THR A 282 -15.71 -22.12 14.12
CA THR A 282 -14.98 -21.39 13.06
C THR A 282 -15.86 -21.24 11.82
N LEU A 283 -16.20 -19.99 11.47
CA LEU A 283 -16.93 -19.68 10.24
C LEU A 283 -15.99 -19.64 9.03
N LYS A 284 -14.79 -19.10 9.20
CA LYS A 284 -13.79 -18.95 8.13
C LYS A 284 -12.40 -18.85 8.73
N THR A 285 -11.44 -19.49 8.10
CA THR A 285 -10.01 -19.29 8.35
C THR A 285 -9.41 -18.47 7.22
N PHE A 286 -8.65 -17.44 7.56
CA PHE A 286 -7.88 -16.63 6.63
C PHE A 286 -6.39 -16.79 6.90
N ALA A 287 -5.60 -17.00 5.86
CA ALA A 287 -4.15 -16.84 5.90
C ALA A 287 -3.82 -15.35 5.79
N VAL A 288 -3.69 -14.68 6.94
CA VAL A 288 -3.44 -13.23 7.03
C VAL A 288 -2.02 -12.95 6.56
N PRO A 289 -1.82 -12.15 5.49
CA PRO A 289 -0.49 -11.91 4.93
C PRO A 289 0.26 -10.84 5.70
N ARG A 290 1.58 -11.01 5.74
CA ARG A 290 2.55 -10.00 6.18
C ARG A 290 3.63 -9.86 5.11
N TYR A 291 3.92 -8.63 4.70
CA TYR A 291 5.04 -8.30 3.82
C TYR A 291 6.03 -7.40 4.56
N ARG A 292 7.22 -7.93 4.85
CA ARG A 292 8.33 -7.17 5.43
C ARG A 292 7.91 -6.29 6.63
N GLY A 293 7.14 -6.87 7.55
CA GLY A 293 6.68 -6.17 8.75
C GLY A 293 5.31 -5.50 8.63
N ILE A 294 4.69 -5.48 7.46
CA ILE A 294 3.38 -4.85 7.21
C ILE A 294 2.31 -5.93 7.08
N GLU A 295 1.37 -5.95 8.03
CA GLU A 295 0.20 -6.83 8.05
C GLU A 295 -0.87 -6.36 7.07
N ASN A 296 -1.58 -7.28 6.39
CA ASN A 296 -2.64 -6.98 5.43
C ASN A 296 -2.26 -5.88 4.42
N PRO A 297 -1.16 -6.03 3.65
CA PRO A 297 -0.76 -5.00 2.68
C PRO A 297 -1.83 -4.75 1.62
N PHE A 298 -2.69 -5.73 1.35
CA PHE A 298 -3.90 -5.65 0.54
C PHE A 298 -5.00 -6.54 1.14
N GLY A 299 -6.24 -6.42 0.62
CA GLY A 299 -7.40 -7.16 1.13
C GLY A 299 -7.92 -6.63 2.46
N HIS A 300 -8.73 -7.42 3.18
CA HIS A 300 -9.37 -7.16 4.47
C HIS A 300 -10.34 -5.96 4.41
N ILE A 301 -9.81 -4.73 4.39
CA ILE A 301 -10.57 -3.50 4.20
C ILE A 301 -9.89 -2.61 3.17
N TRP A 302 -10.66 -1.80 2.44
CA TRP A 302 -10.14 -0.74 1.58
C TRP A 302 -9.29 0.24 2.38
N LYS A 303 -8.26 0.79 1.76
CA LYS A 303 -7.40 1.80 2.37
C LYS A 303 -7.56 3.12 1.64
N TRP A 304 -8.24 4.10 2.26
CA TRP A 304 -8.13 5.48 1.81
C TRP A 304 -6.67 5.87 1.72
N THR A 305 -6.29 6.41 0.58
CA THR A 305 -4.90 6.76 0.27
C THR A 305 -4.82 8.24 -0.09
N ASP A 306 -4.00 8.97 0.65
CA ASP A 306 -3.81 10.40 0.51
C ASP A 306 -2.57 10.74 -0.35
N GLY A 307 -2.44 12.02 -0.76
CA GLY A 307 -1.40 12.47 -1.69
C GLY A 307 -1.74 12.23 -3.15
N CYS A 308 -2.90 11.65 -3.45
CA CYS A 308 -3.38 11.49 -4.83
C CYS A 308 -4.88 11.71 -4.95
N LYS A 309 -5.32 12.14 -6.12
CA LYS A 309 -6.73 12.43 -6.45
C LYS A 309 -7.02 12.17 -7.92
N CYS A 310 -8.30 12.00 -8.24
CA CYS A 310 -8.76 11.92 -9.61
C CYS A 310 -9.83 12.96 -9.88
N ILE A 311 -9.79 13.54 -11.08
CA ILE A 311 -10.86 14.39 -11.62
C ILE A 311 -11.47 13.65 -12.80
N ILE A 312 -12.73 13.24 -12.66
CA ILE A 312 -13.45 12.44 -13.66
C ILE A 312 -14.58 13.27 -14.24
N GLN A 313 -14.55 13.50 -15.55
CA GLN A 313 -15.55 14.26 -16.29
C GLN A 313 -16.58 13.33 -16.91
N SER A 314 -17.84 13.80 -16.96
CA SER A 314 -18.87 13.15 -17.76
C SER A 314 -18.54 13.21 -19.26
N GLU A 315 -19.22 12.43 -20.08
CA GLU A 315 -19.05 12.48 -21.54
C GLU A 315 -19.32 13.88 -22.10
N ALA A 316 -20.34 14.57 -21.58
CA ALA A 316 -20.70 15.92 -22.01
C ALA A 316 -19.74 17.01 -21.53
N SER A 317 -18.88 16.73 -20.54
CA SER A 317 -18.00 17.72 -19.90
C SER A 317 -16.53 17.56 -20.30
N GLY A 318 -16.23 16.79 -21.33
CA GLY A 318 -14.87 16.65 -21.86
C GLY A 318 -14.38 15.21 -21.94
N ALA A 319 -15.09 14.25 -21.32
CA ALA A 319 -14.78 12.81 -21.37
C ALA A 319 -13.35 12.46 -20.93
N LEU A 320 -12.79 13.14 -19.91
CA LEU A 320 -11.47 12.89 -19.37
C LEU A 320 -11.55 12.31 -17.96
N SER A 321 -10.61 11.44 -17.61
CA SER A 321 -10.38 10.93 -16.26
C SER A 321 -8.91 11.16 -15.92
N LYS A 322 -8.62 12.17 -15.11
CA LYS A 322 -7.25 12.66 -14.86
C LYS A 322 -6.78 12.26 -13.48
N PHE A 323 -5.53 11.78 -13.41
CA PHE A 323 -4.87 11.43 -12.17
C PHE A 323 -3.85 12.51 -11.77
N TYR A 324 -3.86 12.86 -10.48
CA TYR A 324 -3.02 13.91 -9.91
C TYR A 324 -2.35 13.41 -8.63
N VAL A 325 -1.10 13.80 -8.41
CA VAL A 325 -0.28 13.47 -7.24
C VAL A 325 0.30 14.73 -6.61
N CYS A 326 0.38 14.74 -5.29
CA CYS A 326 1.11 15.72 -4.51
C CYS A 326 2.00 14.97 -3.52
N ASP A 327 3.31 15.18 -3.57
CA ASP A 327 4.28 14.51 -2.71
C ASP A 327 4.60 15.31 -1.43
N ASP A 328 4.04 16.53 -1.30
CA ASP A 328 4.23 17.40 -0.12
C ASP A 328 2.96 17.36 0.77
N PRO A 329 3.00 16.65 1.92
CA PRO A 329 1.84 16.57 2.80
C PRO A 329 1.30 17.92 3.30
N ALA A 330 2.15 18.95 3.39
CA ALA A 330 1.72 20.28 3.81
C ALA A 330 0.78 20.95 2.79
N LYS A 331 0.80 20.48 1.54
CA LYS A 331 0.00 21.02 0.43
C LYS A 331 -1.27 20.23 0.15
N PHE A 332 -1.53 19.15 0.88
CA PHE A 332 -2.76 18.34 0.68
C PHE A 332 -4.00 19.17 0.97
N THR A 333 -4.98 19.09 0.07
CA THR A 333 -6.24 19.82 0.16
C THR A 333 -7.43 18.88 0.42
N ALA A 334 -8.45 19.37 1.11
CA ALA A 334 -9.71 18.64 1.28
C ALA A 334 -10.49 18.53 -0.04
N SER A 335 -10.35 19.53 -0.92
CA SER A 335 -10.96 19.57 -2.25
C SER A 335 -10.07 20.30 -3.24
N GLY A 336 -10.25 20.00 -4.54
CA GLY A 336 -9.47 20.56 -5.64
C GLY A 336 -8.08 19.95 -5.79
N VAL A 337 -7.44 20.25 -6.90
CA VAL A 337 -6.13 19.69 -7.31
C VAL A 337 -5.08 20.79 -7.58
N GLY A 338 -5.29 22.02 -7.07
CA GLY A 338 -4.42 23.16 -7.36
C GLY A 338 -2.96 23.03 -6.94
N ASN A 339 -2.68 22.14 -5.97
CA ASN A 339 -1.33 21.83 -5.48
C ASN A 339 -0.85 20.44 -5.92
N TYR A 340 -1.58 19.80 -6.83
CA TYR A 340 -1.29 18.44 -7.29
C TYR A 340 -0.85 18.49 -8.74
N ASP A 341 0.19 17.75 -9.08
CA ASP A 341 0.70 17.62 -10.43
C ASP A 341 -0.10 16.55 -11.20
N TYR A 342 -0.50 16.89 -12.42
CA TYR A 342 -1.10 15.93 -13.34
C TYR A 342 -0.09 14.88 -13.74
N ARG A 343 -0.46 13.58 -13.59
CA ARG A 343 0.43 12.45 -13.89
C ARG A 343 -0.02 11.63 -15.10
N GLY A 344 -1.26 11.71 -15.51
CA GLY A 344 -1.77 11.00 -16.68
C GLY A 344 -3.27 10.79 -16.68
N ASP A 345 -3.78 10.26 -17.80
CA ASP A 345 -5.18 9.91 -17.96
C ASP A 345 -5.42 8.45 -17.55
N LEU A 346 -6.54 8.22 -16.86
CA LEU A 346 -7.01 6.92 -16.43
C LEU A 346 -7.98 6.32 -17.46
N PRO A 347 -8.10 4.98 -17.52
CA PRO A 347 -9.15 4.32 -18.27
C PRO A 347 -10.55 4.79 -17.84
N ARG A 348 -11.44 4.98 -18.79
CA ARG A 348 -12.85 5.36 -18.56
C ARG A 348 -13.77 4.13 -18.43
N LYS A 349 -13.20 2.98 -18.20
CA LYS A 349 -13.87 1.71 -17.93
C LYS A 349 -13.11 0.94 -16.89
N GLU A 350 -13.81 0.13 -16.14
CA GLU A 350 -13.22 -0.80 -15.18
C GLU A 350 -12.63 -2.04 -15.88
N GLY A 351 -11.72 -2.73 -15.20
CA GLY A 351 -11.12 -3.97 -15.68
C GLY A 351 -9.79 -4.26 -15.02
N TYR A 352 -9.21 -5.42 -15.30
CA TYR A 352 -7.87 -5.76 -14.83
C TYR A 352 -6.82 -4.87 -15.48
N VAL A 353 -5.86 -4.42 -14.68
CA VAL A 353 -4.79 -3.51 -15.10
C VAL A 353 -3.86 -4.21 -16.10
N LYS A 354 -3.74 -3.60 -17.29
CA LYS A 354 -2.87 -4.08 -18.36
C LYS A 354 -1.59 -3.26 -18.49
N ALA A 355 -1.68 -1.94 -18.27
CA ALA A 355 -0.54 -1.04 -18.28
C ALA A 355 -0.70 0.02 -17.19
N LEU A 356 0.42 0.49 -16.64
CA LEU A 356 0.49 1.57 -15.67
C LEU A 356 0.87 2.89 -16.36
N ILE A 357 0.48 4.01 -15.74
CA ILE A 357 0.94 5.35 -16.17
C ILE A 357 2.48 5.40 -16.14
N LEU A 358 3.11 4.83 -15.12
CA LEU A 358 4.55 4.74 -14.92
C LEU A 358 5.23 6.12 -14.87
N GLY A 359 5.59 6.71 -16.03
CA GLY A 359 6.34 7.95 -16.09
C GLY A 359 7.73 7.85 -15.44
N GLU A 360 8.33 8.99 -15.11
CA GLU A 360 9.62 9.04 -14.41
C GLU A 360 9.49 8.69 -12.92
N ASP A 361 8.30 8.90 -12.35
CA ASP A 361 8.02 8.69 -10.92
C ASP A 361 7.41 7.32 -10.60
N GLY A 362 7.30 6.41 -11.58
CA GLY A 362 6.82 5.05 -11.38
C GLY A 362 5.38 4.95 -10.89
N GLU A 363 4.48 5.75 -11.49
CA GLU A 363 3.08 5.80 -11.08
C GLU A 363 2.37 4.46 -11.26
N ILE A 364 1.65 4.00 -10.23
CA ILE A 364 1.01 2.68 -10.18
C ILE A 364 -0.48 2.70 -10.54
N MET A 365 -1.01 3.83 -10.93
CA MET A 365 -2.37 3.93 -11.45
C MET A 365 -2.44 3.43 -12.90
N PRO A 366 -3.58 2.84 -13.32
CA PRO A 366 -3.70 2.25 -14.64
C PRO A 366 -3.69 3.29 -15.76
N LEU A 367 -2.96 3.00 -16.81
CA LEU A 367 -3.05 3.66 -18.12
C LEU A 367 -4.04 2.90 -19.02
N GLU A 368 -4.03 1.56 -18.93
CA GLU A 368 -4.90 0.69 -19.74
C GLU A 368 -5.42 -0.46 -18.89
N VAL A 369 -6.69 -0.86 -19.15
CA VAL A 369 -7.29 -2.08 -18.63
C VAL A 369 -7.63 -3.05 -19.77
N GLY A 370 -7.53 -4.36 -19.51
CA GLY A 370 -7.75 -5.39 -20.53
C GLY A 370 -7.02 -6.69 -20.22
N GLY A 371 -6.45 -6.79 -19.03
CA GLY A 371 -5.85 -8.02 -18.52
C GLY A 371 -6.86 -8.97 -17.89
N GLY A 372 -6.38 -9.86 -17.06
CA GLY A 372 -7.13 -10.79 -16.22
C GLY A 372 -6.39 -11.00 -14.89
N SER A 373 -6.97 -11.74 -13.97
CA SER A 373 -6.41 -12.02 -12.64
C SER A 373 -5.08 -12.79 -12.64
N THR A 374 -4.62 -13.26 -13.80
CA THR A 374 -3.38 -14.01 -13.97
C THR A 374 -2.47 -13.42 -15.05
N THR A 375 -2.77 -12.20 -15.51
CA THR A 375 -2.05 -11.56 -16.61
C THR A 375 -1.68 -10.12 -16.29
N TYR A 376 -0.57 -9.64 -16.84
CA TYR A 376 -0.02 -8.29 -16.67
C TYR A 376 0.18 -7.96 -15.18
N PHE A 377 -0.63 -7.06 -14.61
CA PHE A 377 -0.51 -6.64 -13.21
C PHE A 377 -1.47 -7.37 -12.27
N CYS A 378 -2.32 -8.27 -12.79
CA CYS A 378 -3.25 -9.15 -12.08
C CYS A 378 -4.34 -8.47 -11.25
N ASP A 379 -4.15 -7.23 -10.84
CA ASP A 379 -5.05 -6.45 -9.99
C ASP A 379 -6.09 -5.69 -10.82
N TYR A 380 -7.22 -5.36 -10.19
CA TYR A 380 -8.35 -4.72 -10.87
C TYR A 380 -8.31 -3.19 -10.71
N PHE A 381 -9.00 -2.50 -11.60
CA PHE A 381 -9.30 -1.08 -11.51
C PHE A 381 -10.80 -0.87 -11.57
N TYR A 382 -11.33 -0.13 -10.59
CA TYR A 382 -12.72 0.24 -10.52
C TYR A 382 -12.87 1.77 -10.63
N THR A 383 -13.81 2.23 -11.45
CA THR A 383 -14.09 3.65 -11.65
C THR A 383 -15.57 3.90 -11.87
N ASN A 384 -16.03 5.12 -11.60
CA ASN A 384 -17.41 5.52 -11.84
C ASN A 384 -17.45 6.89 -12.53
N ILE A 385 -17.87 6.89 -13.79
CA ILE A 385 -18.02 8.09 -14.60
C ILE A 385 -19.29 8.83 -14.16
N PRO A 386 -19.22 10.13 -13.78
CA PRO A 386 -20.40 10.88 -13.42
C PRO A 386 -21.32 11.07 -14.63
N SER A 387 -22.63 11.10 -14.40
CA SER A 387 -23.64 11.30 -15.46
C SER A 387 -23.63 12.71 -16.04
N SER A 388 -23.14 13.70 -15.28
CA SER A 388 -23.02 15.09 -15.69
C SER A 388 -21.91 15.79 -14.94
N GLY A 389 -21.33 16.85 -15.53
CA GLY A 389 -20.31 17.69 -14.90
C GLY A 389 -18.99 16.95 -14.66
N GLU A 390 -18.35 17.32 -13.56
CA GLU A 390 -17.06 16.80 -13.12
C GLU A 390 -17.17 16.28 -11.68
N ALA A 391 -16.46 15.21 -11.35
CA ALA A 391 -16.41 14.64 -10.01
C ALA A 391 -14.96 14.51 -9.53
N GLU A 392 -14.66 15.09 -8.37
CA GLU A 392 -13.45 14.81 -7.62
C GLU A 392 -13.59 13.46 -6.90
N ARG A 393 -12.59 12.59 -7.07
CA ARG A 393 -12.54 11.27 -6.46
C ARG A 393 -11.27 11.12 -5.62
N GLY A 394 -11.42 10.53 -4.43
CA GLY A 394 -10.31 9.94 -3.69
C GLY A 394 -9.91 8.59 -4.29
N VAL A 395 -8.79 8.06 -3.85
CA VAL A 395 -8.31 6.75 -4.29
C VAL A 395 -8.28 5.77 -3.12
N LEU A 396 -8.89 4.62 -3.31
CA LEU A 396 -8.84 3.47 -2.41
C LEU A 396 -7.92 2.42 -3.03
N PHE A 397 -7.02 1.84 -2.23
CA PHE A 397 -6.16 0.75 -2.68
C PHE A 397 -6.38 -0.54 -1.90
N GLY A 398 -5.99 -1.66 -2.52
CA GLY A 398 -5.79 -2.95 -1.91
C GLY A 398 -6.95 -3.93 -2.01
N GLY A 399 -8.17 -3.46 -2.15
CA GLY A 399 -9.37 -4.31 -2.10
C GLY A 399 -9.84 -4.58 -0.67
N TYR A 400 -10.77 -5.52 -0.51
CA TYR A 400 -11.47 -5.81 0.74
C TYR A 400 -11.81 -7.30 0.84
N ALA A 401 -12.39 -7.73 1.96
CA ALA A 401 -12.58 -9.16 2.27
C ALA A 401 -13.45 -9.96 1.29
N TYR A 402 -14.19 -9.30 0.41
CA TYR A 402 -14.98 -9.92 -0.67
C TYR A 402 -14.38 -9.72 -2.07
N ALA A 403 -13.24 -9.04 -2.20
CA ALA A 403 -12.69 -8.68 -3.52
C ALA A 403 -12.23 -9.90 -4.36
N GLY A 404 -11.96 -11.04 -3.72
CA GLY A 404 -11.47 -12.24 -4.42
C GLY A 404 -10.19 -11.95 -5.21
N ALA A 405 -10.13 -12.45 -6.43
CA ALA A 405 -9.01 -12.29 -7.34
C ALA A 405 -8.83 -10.87 -7.91
N LEU A 406 -9.70 -9.92 -7.56
CA LEU A 406 -9.54 -8.51 -7.95
C LEU A 406 -8.49 -7.80 -7.09
N ALA A 407 -8.31 -8.26 -5.82
CA ALA A 407 -7.47 -7.61 -4.82
C ALA A 407 -5.98 -7.70 -5.16
N GLY A 408 -5.23 -6.76 -4.62
CA GLY A 408 -3.77 -6.71 -4.65
C GLY A 408 -3.26 -5.31 -4.41
N PHE A 409 -1.96 -5.10 -4.44
CA PHE A 409 -1.36 -3.79 -4.11
C PHE A 409 -1.84 -2.65 -5.01
N VAL A 410 -2.00 -2.91 -6.33
CA VAL A 410 -2.40 -1.88 -7.30
C VAL A 410 -3.89 -1.92 -7.63
N TYR A 411 -4.68 -2.74 -6.93
CA TYR A 411 -6.13 -2.63 -7.05
C TYR A 411 -6.59 -1.27 -6.56
N ALA A 412 -6.96 -0.41 -7.50
CA ALA A 412 -7.40 0.95 -7.24
C ALA A 412 -8.89 1.12 -7.51
N ASN A 413 -9.57 1.86 -6.63
CA ASN A 413 -10.96 2.28 -6.80
C ASN A 413 -11.05 3.82 -6.76
N THR A 414 -11.61 4.41 -7.81
CA THR A 414 -11.79 5.85 -7.99
C THR A 414 -13.27 6.23 -8.15
N SER A 415 -14.19 5.51 -7.49
CA SER A 415 -15.62 5.77 -7.58
C SER A 415 -16.14 6.76 -6.54
N ASP A 416 -15.45 6.92 -5.42
CA ASP A 416 -15.95 7.62 -4.26
C ASP A 416 -15.30 8.99 -4.06
N SER A 417 -16.08 9.95 -3.54
CA SER A 417 -15.55 11.25 -3.15
C SER A 417 -14.68 11.14 -1.90
N PRO A 418 -13.72 12.08 -1.66
CA PRO A 418 -12.90 12.10 -0.43
C PRO A 418 -13.71 12.23 0.87
N THR A 419 -14.99 12.54 0.78
CA THR A 419 -15.93 12.66 1.92
C THR A 419 -16.75 11.40 2.18
N PHE A 420 -16.64 10.38 1.31
CA PHE A 420 -17.35 9.12 1.47
C PHE A 420 -16.76 8.27 2.60
N ALA A 421 -17.61 7.55 3.32
CA ALA A 421 -17.22 6.67 4.40
C ALA A 421 -18.11 5.42 4.41
N TYR A 422 -17.53 4.24 4.60
CA TYR A 422 -18.28 2.99 4.64
C TYR A 422 -17.62 1.96 5.58
N ALA A 423 -18.39 0.95 6.00
CA ALA A 423 -17.98 -0.04 6.99
C ALA A 423 -16.72 -0.82 6.64
N ASN A 424 -16.45 -1.05 5.36
CA ASN A 424 -15.28 -1.77 4.86
C ASN A 424 -14.15 -0.85 4.36
N ILE A 425 -14.22 0.44 4.69
CA ILE A 425 -13.19 1.42 4.30
C ILE A 425 -12.47 1.94 5.54
N GLY A 426 -11.20 1.64 5.63
CA GLY A 426 -10.26 2.10 6.63
C GLY A 426 -9.06 2.83 6.00
N SER A 427 -7.92 2.82 6.70
CA SER A 427 -6.65 3.34 6.19
C SER A 427 -5.48 2.78 7.01
N ARG A 428 -4.27 3.32 6.82
CA ARG A 428 -3.10 3.14 7.67
C ARG A 428 -2.67 4.48 8.25
N LEU A 429 -1.92 4.46 9.33
CA LEU A 429 -1.19 5.64 9.78
C LEU A 429 0.15 5.68 9.03
N CYS A 430 0.58 6.87 8.62
CA CYS A 430 1.88 7.09 7.97
C CYS A 430 2.54 8.33 8.54
N PHE A 431 3.87 8.31 8.58
CA PHE A 431 4.69 9.48 8.88
C PHE A 431 5.68 9.71 7.73
N ASP A 432 5.64 10.91 7.17
CA ASP A 432 6.51 11.33 6.07
C ASP A 432 7.40 12.48 6.56
N PRO A 433 8.65 12.20 6.99
CA PRO A 433 9.52 13.24 7.50
C PRO A 433 9.82 14.25 6.42
N GLN A 434 9.36 15.50 6.62
CA GLN A 434 9.75 16.59 5.77
C GLN A 434 11.22 16.92 6.04
N ILE A 435 12.03 17.01 4.99
CA ILE A 435 13.38 17.54 5.16
C ILE A 435 13.22 19.05 5.07
N GLU A 436 13.63 19.76 6.12
CA GLU A 436 13.88 21.18 6.01
C GLU A 436 14.79 21.41 4.79
N ALA A 437 14.37 22.30 3.91
CA ALA A 437 15.19 22.69 2.77
C ALA A 437 16.49 23.25 3.34
N ALA A 438 17.60 22.56 3.06
CA ALA A 438 18.94 22.95 3.49
C ALA A 438 19.38 24.25 2.80
#